data_1ef70698ed7193d346ba0550323601f5
#
_entry.id   1ef70698ed7193d346ba0550323601f5
#
_cell.length_a   1.000
_cell.length_b   1.000
_cell.length_c   1.000
_cell.angle_alpha   90.00
_cell.angle_beta   90.00
_cell.angle_gamma   90.00
#
_symmetry.space_group_name_H-M   'P 1'
#
loop_
_entity.id
_entity.type
_entity.pdbx_description
1 polymer ?
#
loop_
_entity_poly.entity_id
_entity_poly.type
_entity_poly.pdbx_seq_one_letter_code
_entity_poly.pdbx_strand_id
1 'polypeptide(L)'
;METVRLTIDNKTLEVPKGTTILEAAKSIGIHIPSLCYMKLEELHYENNPGACRICVVEIEGRRNLAPSCKQECTEGMVVYTHTPRVINARKTVMELLLSNHPAECLTCSSNGHCELQNLAHSLGIRQIRYKGEMSEFEIDRSPSIVRLSLIHI
;
A
#
# COMPACT_ATOMS: atom_id res chain seq x y z
N MET A 1 27.49 6.30 8.65
CA MET A 1 26.44 5.91 7.67
C MET A 1 25.94 7.18 7.02
N GLU A 2 25.80 7.20 5.69
CA GLU A 2 25.22 8.36 5.02
C GLU A 2 23.75 8.47 5.41
N THR A 3 23.33 9.66 5.89
CA THR A 3 21.94 9.99 6.17
C THR A 3 21.42 10.97 5.15
N VAL A 4 20.14 10.98 4.92
CA VAL A 4 19.43 11.94 4.06
C VAL A 4 18.36 12.63 4.88
N ARG A 5 18.20 13.94 4.64
CA ARG A 5 17.20 14.76 5.29
C ARG A 5 16.02 15.00 4.34
N LEU A 6 14.82 14.78 4.83
CA LEU A 6 13.59 14.99 4.07
C LEU A 6 12.47 15.54 4.96
N THR A 7 11.40 15.99 4.33
CA THR A 7 10.21 16.50 5.02
C THR A 7 8.99 15.68 4.60
N ILE A 8 8.24 15.16 5.57
CA ILE A 8 6.97 14.44 5.34
C ILE A 8 5.87 15.17 6.11
N ASP A 9 4.85 15.65 5.42
CA ASP A 9 3.71 16.39 5.99
C ASP A 9 4.17 17.49 6.99
N ASN A 10 5.12 18.33 6.57
CA ASN A 10 5.74 19.41 7.35
C ASN A 10 6.62 18.96 8.55
N LYS A 11 6.90 17.67 8.71
CA LYS A 11 7.84 17.16 9.71
C LYS A 11 9.16 16.82 9.03
N THR A 12 10.24 17.46 9.43
CA THR A 12 11.59 17.17 8.96
C THR A 12 12.19 16.02 9.76
N LEU A 13 12.82 15.07 9.06
CA LEU A 13 13.51 13.94 9.67
C LEU A 13 14.78 13.59 8.90
N GLU A 14 15.68 12.89 9.57
CA GLU A 14 16.88 12.31 8.97
C GLU A 14 16.79 10.79 9.05
N VAL A 15 17.06 10.13 7.94
CA VAL A 15 17.02 8.66 7.82
C VAL A 15 18.26 8.16 7.11
N PRO A 16 18.68 6.90 7.36
CA PRO A 16 19.76 6.28 6.59
C PRO A 16 19.42 6.26 5.09
N LYS A 17 20.43 6.45 4.26
CA LYS A 17 20.30 6.31 2.80
C LYS A 17 19.80 4.90 2.45
N GLY A 18 18.88 4.78 1.49
CA GLY A 18 18.21 3.54 1.12
C GLY A 18 16.91 3.27 1.90
N THR A 19 16.59 4.09 2.93
CA THR A 19 15.29 3.98 3.62
C THR A 19 14.16 4.39 2.69
N THR A 20 13.07 3.62 2.67
CA THR A 20 11.87 3.95 1.87
C THR A 20 11.04 5.04 2.54
N ILE A 21 10.25 5.78 1.74
CA ILE A 21 9.34 6.81 2.28
C ILE A 21 8.34 6.19 3.27
N LEU A 22 7.88 4.96 3.03
CA LEU A 22 6.96 4.24 3.90
C LEU A 22 7.56 4.00 5.29
N GLU A 23 8.81 3.55 5.34
CA GLU A 23 9.53 3.31 6.60
C GLU A 23 9.87 4.61 7.32
N ALA A 24 10.31 5.63 6.58
CA ALA A 24 10.56 6.95 7.10
C ALA A 24 9.28 7.58 7.74
N ALA A 25 8.14 7.47 7.06
CA ALA A 25 6.86 7.94 7.60
C ALA A 25 6.47 7.19 8.88
N LYS A 26 6.64 5.86 8.88
CA LYS A 26 6.36 5.01 10.04
C LYS A 26 7.21 5.39 11.26
N SER A 27 8.48 5.74 11.09
CA SER A 27 9.39 6.12 12.18
C SER A 27 8.94 7.39 12.93
N ILE A 28 8.20 8.27 12.27
CA ILE A 28 7.65 9.52 12.85
C ILE A 28 6.15 9.44 13.18
N GLY A 29 5.57 8.23 13.15
CA GLY A 29 4.17 7.99 13.49
C GLY A 29 3.17 8.42 12.41
N ILE A 30 3.61 8.65 11.16
CA ILE A 30 2.72 8.91 10.03
C ILE A 30 2.35 7.58 9.39
N HIS A 31 1.06 7.25 9.42
CA HIS A 31 0.54 6.02 8.82
C HIS A 31 0.23 6.22 7.34
N ILE A 32 0.95 5.52 6.47
CA ILE A 32 0.64 5.40 5.05
C ILE A 32 0.07 4.00 4.84
N PRO A 33 -1.17 3.85 4.33
CA PRO A 33 -1.76 2.53 4.11
C PRO A 33 -0.99 1.74 3.05
N SER A 34 -0.86 0.43 3.25
CA SER A 34 -0.23 -0.48 2.28
C SER A 34 -0.85 -1.87 2.41
N LEU A 35 -1.02 -2.60 1.30
CA LEU A 35 -1.57 -3.95 1.28
C LEU A 35 -0.55 -5.01 0.85
N CYS A 36 0.46 -4.63 0.05
CA CYS A 36 1.45 -5.57 -0.47
C CYS A 36 2.83 -5.46 0.20
N TYR A 37 2.99 -4.55 1.17
CA TYR A 37 4.25 -4.39 1.88
C TYR A 37 4.26 -5.28 3.13
N MET A 38 5.16 -6.25 3.15
CA MET A 38 5.38 -7.14 4.28
C MET A 38 6.88 -7.19 4.59
N LYS A 39 7.25 -7.21 5.87
CA LYS A 39 8.63 -7.47 6.28
C LYS A 39 8.82 -8.98 6.39
N LEU A 40 9.47 -9.57 5.42
CA LEU A 40 9.70 -11.02 5.33
C LEU A 40 11.19 -11.39 5.44
N GLU A 41 12.04 -10.41 5.68
CA GLU A 41 13.50 -10.62 5.76
C GLU A 41 13.88 -11.60 6.90
N GLU A 42 13.14 -11.55 8.01
CA GLU A 42 13.33 -12.49 9.13
C GLU A 42 13.00 -13.95 8.75
N LEU A 43 12.21 -14.14 7.70
CA LEU A 43 11.85 -15.45 7.15
C LEU A 43 12.70 -15.83 5.93
N HIS A 44 13.74 -15.07 5.61
CA HIS A 44 14.59 -15.23 4.42
C HIS A 44 13.85 -15.17 3.09
N TYR A 45 12.72 -14.45 3.03
CA TYR A 45 11.98 -14.18 1.81
C TYR A 45 12.16 -12.73 1.38
N GLU A 46 12.40 -12.52 0.08
CA GLU A 46 12.40 -11.19 -0.50
C GLU A 46 10.96 -10.75 -0.80
N ASN A 47 10.57 -9.62 -0.23
CA ASN A 47 9.34 -8.96 -0.63
C ASN A 47 9.64 -7.92 -1.71
N ASN A 48 8.94 -7.99 -2.85
CA ASN A 48 9.03 -6.98 -3.90
C ASN A 48 7.75 -6.12 -3.91
N PRO A 49 7.62 -5.14 -3.00
CA PRO A 49 6.42 -4.32 -2.87
C PRO A 49 6.21 -3.43 -4.10
N GLY A 50 5.06 -2.77 -4.18
CA GLY A 50 4.71 -1.81 -5.23
C GLY A 50 3.59 -2.27 -6.16
N ALA A 51 3.03 -3.48 -5.98
CA ALA A 51 1.96 -4.01 -6.82
C ALA A 51 0.60 -3.33 -6.54
N CYS A 52 0.19 -3.18 -5.28
CA CYS A 52 -1.15 -2.70 -4.91
C CYS A 52 -1.39 -1.21 -5.13
N ARG A 53 -0.37 -0.38 -5.17
CA ARG A 53 -0.44 1.09 -5.36
C ARG A 53 -1.26 1.87 -4.31
N ILE A 54 -1.65 1.27 -3.23
CA ILE A 54 -2.38 1.95 -2.13
C ILE A 54 -1.50 2.95 -1.39
N CYS A 55 -0.21 2.68 -1.27
CA CYS A 55 0.75 3.51 -0.55
C CYS A 55 1.25 4.74 -1.31
N VAL A 56 0.55 5.17 -2.37
CA VAL A 56 0.98 6.33 -3.16
C VAL A 56 1.02 7.62 -2.33
N VAL A 57 2.04 8.43 -2.61
CA VAL A 57 2.27 9.74 -1.99
C VAL A 57 2.61 10.77 -3.08
N GLU A 58 2.45 12.04 -2.76
CA GLU A 58 2.86 13.13 -3.62
C GLU A 58 4.23 13.63 -3.19
N ILE A 59 5.13 13.79 -4.17
CA ILE A 59 6.46 14.35 -3.95
C ILE A 59 6.50 15.68 -4.66
N GLU A 60 6.91 16.74 -3.96
CA GLU A 60 7.03 18.08 -4.51
C GLU A 60 7.92 18.09 -5.75
N GLY A 61 7.48 18.81 -6.79
CA GLY A 61 8.18 18.88 -8.07
C GLY A 61 8.00 17.65 -8.98
N ARG A 62 7.33 16.58 -8.54
CA ARG A 62 7.03 15.42 -9.39
C ARG A 62 5.60 15.45 -9.92
N ARG A 63 5.46 15.19 -11.23
CA ARG A 63 4.15 15.13 -11.87
C ARG A 63 3.34 13.91 -11.41
N ASN A 64 3.99 12.77 -11.17
CA ASN A 64 3.33 11.51 -10.86
C ASN A 64 3.43 11.18 -9.37
N LEU A 65 2.38 10.56 -8.83
CA LEU A 65 2.42 9.99 -7.49
C LEU A 65 3.41 8.81 -7.44
N ALA A 66 4.13 8.69 -6.33
CA ALA A 66 5.14 7.66 -6.12
C ALA A 66 4.64 6.61 -5.11
N PRO A 67 4.93 5.32 -5.31
CA PRO A 67 4.65 4.29 -4.31
C PRO A 67 5.66 4.40 -3.17
N SER A 68 5.22 4.79 -1.98
CA SER A 68 6.10 5.03 -0.83
C SER A 68 6.85 3.77 -0.36
N CYS A 69 6.30 2.58 -0.59
CA CYS A 69 6.92 1.31 -0.21
C CYS A 69 8.15 0.93 -1.06
N LYS A 70 8.37 1.60 -2.19
CA LYS A 70 9.50 1.32 -3.10
C LYS A 70 10.36 2.55 -3.35
N GLN A 71 9.82 3.75 -3.13
CA GLN A 71 10.55 4.99 -3.35
C GLN A 71 11.48 5.26 -2.18
N GLU A 72 12.78 5.28 -2.44
CA GLU A 72 13.80 5.66 -1.47
C GLU A 72 13.77 7.16 -1.19
N CYS A 73 14.11 7.51 0.05
CA CYS A 73 14.28 8.89 0.48
C CYS A 73 15.53 9.50 -0.16
N THR A 74 15.43 10.74 -0.60
CA THR A 74 16.55 11.53 -1.14
C THR A 74 16.67 12.86 -0.40
N GLU A 75 17.87 13.45 -0.44
CA GLU A 75 18.15 14.72 0.23
C GLU A 75 17.22 15.84 -0.27
N GLY A 76 16.66 16.59 0.67
CA GLY A 76 15.76 17.71 0.39
C GLY A 76 14.37 17.32 -0.13
N MET A 77 14.01 16.04 -0.14
CA MET A 77 12.70 15.58 -0.60
C MET A 77 11.58 16.11 0.29
N VAL A 78 10.51 16.62 -0.32
CA VAL A 78 9.27 17.01 0.36
C VAL A 78 8.14 16.09 -0.08
N VAL A 79 7.50 15.44 0.89
CA VAL A 79 6.47 14.41 0.66
C VAL A 79 5.17 14.81 1.34
N TYR A 80 4.07 14.67 0.63
CA TYR A 80 2.72 14.88 1.15
C TYR A 80 1.92 13.57 1.07
N THR A 81 1.38 13.15 2.22
CA THR A 81 0.70 11.86 2.34
C THR A 81 -0.82 11.94 2.26
N HIS A 82 -1.41 13.14 2.41
CA HIS A 82 -2.87 13.34 2.54
C HIS A 82 -3.43 14.44 1.62
N THR A 83 -2.80 14.73 0.49
CA THR A 83 -3.40 15.69 -0.46
C THR A 83 -4.68 15.14 -1.08
N PRO A 84 -5.61 15.99 -1.54
CA PRO A 84 -6.80 15.54 -2.26
C PRO A 84 -6.48 14.63 -3.44
N ARG A 85 -5.36 14.89 -4.11
CA ARG A 85 -4.86 14.07 -5.22
C ARG A 85 -4.48 12.67 -4.76
N VAL A 86 -3.75 12.54 -3.65
CA VAL A 86 -3.37 11.26 -3.05
C VAL A 86 -4.59 10.48 -2.60
N ILE A 87 -5.52 11.13 -1.90
CA ILE A 87 -6.76 10.50 -1.41
C ILE A 87 -7.61 9.98 -2.57
N ASN A 88 -7.79 10.78 -3.63
CA ASN A 88 -8.56 10.37 -4.80
C ASN A 88 -7.90 9.20 -5.55
N ALA A 89 -6.58 9.21 -5.68
CA ALA A 89 -5.83 8.10 -6.27
C ALA A 89 -6.00 6.80 -5.46
N ARG A 90 -5.87 6.87 -4.13
CA ARG A 90 -6.10 5.72 -3.25
C ARG A 90 -7.52 5.18 -3.35
N LYS A 91 -8.54 6.06 -3.40
CA LYS A 91 -9.94 5.66 -3.61
C LYS A 91 -10.11 4.89 -4.91
N THR A 92 -9.58 5.42 -6.00
CA THR A 92 -9.67 4.78 -7.32
C THR A 92 -8.99 3.41 -7.31
N VAL A 93 -7.77 3.33 -6.79
CA VAL A 93 -7.03 2.05 -6.68
C VAL A 93 -7.79 1.06 -5.81
N MET A 94 -8.35 1.51 -4.69
CA MET A 94 -9.11 0.65 -3.78
C MET A 94 -10.39 0.12 -4.46
N GLU A 95 -11.11 0.96 -5.18
CA GLU A 95 -12.29 0.52 -5.94
C GLU A 95 -11.93 -0.51 -7.03
N LEU A 96 -10.78 -0.34 -7.69
CA LEU A 96 -10.28 -1.32 -8.67
C LEU A 96 -9.91 -2.65 -8.00
N LEU A 97 -9.30 -2.63 -6.82
CA LEU A 97 -9.02 -3.85 -6.06
C LEU A 97 -10.32 -4.54 -5.64
N LEU A 98 -11.29 -3.78 -5.14
CA LEU A 98 -12.59 -4.31 -4.72
C LEU A 98 -13.42 -4.83 -5.88
N SER A 99 -13.27 -4.27 -7.08
CA SER A 99 -14.02 -4.73 -8.27
C SER A 99 -13.69 -6.17 -8.66
N ASN A 100 -12.47 -6.64 -8.34
CA ASN A 100 -12.00 -8.01 -8.59
C ASN A 100 -12.04 -8.89 -7.33
N HIS A 101 -12.51 -8.34 -6.20
CA HIS A 101 -12.59 -9.08 -4.95
C HIS A 101 -14.01 -9.65 -4.75
N PRO A 102 -14.15 -10.91 -4.27
CA PRO A 102 -15.48 -11.46 -3.94
C PRO A 102 -16.20 -10.61 -2.90
N ALA A 103 -17.45 -10.24 -3.18
CA ALA A 103 -18.26 -9.39 -2.28
C ALA A 103 -18.94 -10.18 -1.14
N GLU A 104 -18.41 -11.34 -0.77
CA GLU A 104 -18.99 -12.27 0.19
C GLU A 104 -18.44 -12.07 1.62
N CYS A 105 -18.33 -10.83 2.04
CA CYS A 105 -17.72 -10.50 3.34
C CYS A 105 -18.39 -11.20 4.53
N LEU A 106 -19.70 -11.42 4.50
CA LEU A 106 -20.44 -12.04 5.61
C LEU A 106 -20.05 -13.50 5.86
N THR A 107 -19.60 -14.20 4.82
CA THR A 107 -19.17 -15.60 4.89
C THR A 107 -17.65 -15.75 4.91
N CYS A 108 -16.94 -14.65 4.79
CA CYS A 108 -15.47 -14.63 4.75
C CYS A 108 -14.88 -14.85 6.16
N SER A 109 -13.89 -15.73 6.27
CA SER A 109 -13.18 -15.99 7.53
C SER A 109 -12.45 -14.78 8.10
N SER A 110 -12.09 -13.80 7.26
CA SER A 110 -11.41 -12.56 7.66
C SER A 110 -12.38 -11.43 8.02
N ASN A 111 -13.69 -11.67 8.01
CA ASN A 111 -14.67 -10.64 8.33
C ASN A 111 -14.44 -10.04 9.73
N GLY A 112 -14.44 -8.72 9.83
CA GLY A 112 -14.19 -7.99 11.09
C GLY A 112 -12.73 -7.70 11.42
N HIS A 113 -11.74 -8.40 10.78
CA HIS A 113 -10.31 -8.10 10.91
C HIS A 113 -9.60 -8.03 9.55
N CYS A 114 -10.35 -7.74 8.52
CA CYS A 114 -9.83 -7.62 7.16
C CYS A 114 -9.27 -6.22 6.92
N GLU A 115 -7.99 -6.13 6.61
CA GLU A 115 -7.29 -4.89 6.23
C GLU A 115 -7.97 -4.20 5.03
N LEU A 116 -8.45 -4.98 4.06
CA LEU A 116 -9.15 -4.47 2.88
C LEU A 116 -10.46 -3.76 3.26
N GLN A 117 -11.26 -4.36 4.17
CA GLN A 117 -12.49 -3.76 4.69
C GLN A 117 -12.19 -2.47 5.47
N ASN A 118 -11.21 -2.50 6.36
CA ASN A 118 -10.83 -1.36 7.19
C ASN A 118 -10.38 -0.19 6.32
N LEU A 119 -9.58 -0.47 5.30
CA LEU A 119 -9.09 0.55 4.38
C LEU A 119 -10.21 1.09 3.50
N ALA A 120 -11.10 0.25 2.98
CA ALA A 120 -12.26 0.69 2.21
C ALA A 120 -13.17 1.61 3.03
N HIS A 121 -13.41 1.28 4.29
CA HIS A 121 -14.16 2.09 5.22
C HIS A 121 -13.48 3.43 5.51
N SER A 122 -12.17 3.44 5.80
CA SER A 122 -11.40 4.66 6.06
C SER A 122 -11.35 5.63 4.88
N LEU A 123 -11.36 5.09 3.64
CA LEU A 123 -11.43 5.88 2.41
C LEU A 123 -12.87 6.30 2.05
N GLY A 124 -13.88 5.87 2.82
CA GLY A 124 -15.28 6.21 2.61
C GLY A 124 -15.88 5.62 1.33
N ILE A 125 -15.43 4.44 0.92
CA ILE A 125 -15.94 3.74 -0.26
C ILE A 125 -17.26 3.07 0.11
N ARG A 126 -18.35 3.49 -0.54
CA ARG A 126 -19.71 2.94 -0.36
C ARG A 126 -20.22 2.19 -1.58
N GLN A 127 -19.70 2.52 -2.75
CA GLN A 127 -20.05 1.90 -4.03
C GLN A 127 -18.78 1.69 -4.84
N ILE A 128 -18.74 0.59 -5.56
CA ILE A 128 -17.67 0.28 -6.51
C ILE A 128 -18.15 0.76 -7.88
N ARG A 129 -17.46 1.75 -8.45
CA ARG A 129 -17.79 2.34 -9.75
C ARG A 129 -17.35 1.48 -10.93
N TYR A 130 -16.39 0.59 -10.70
CA TYR A 130 -15.79 -0.23 -11.75
C TYR A 130 -16.35 -1.63 -11.73
N LYS A 131 -16.63 -2.16 -12.91
CA LYS A 131 -17.00 -3.57 -13.09
C LYS A 131 -15.71 -4.35 -13.30
N GLY A 132 -15.35 -5.20 -12.35
CA GLY A 132 -14.22 -6.12 -12.47
C GLY A 132 -14.59 -7.37 -13.24
N GLU A 133 -13.58 -8.04 -13.77
CA GLU A 133 -13.67 -9.41 -14.25
C GLU A 133 -12.99 -10.30 -13.22
N MET A 134 -13.76 -11.16 -12.56
CA MET A 134 -13.17 -12.17 -11.68
C MET A 134 -12.46 -13.20 -12.55
N SER A 135 -11.16 -13.36 -12.35
CA SER A 135 -10.41 -14.42 -12.99
C SER A 135 -10.80 -15.76 -12.35
N GLU A 136 -11.30 -16.68 -13.13
CA GLU A 136 -11.47 -18.07 -12.71
C GLU A 136 -10.13 -18.78 -12.79
N PHE A 137 -9.62 -19.22 -11.67
CA PHE A 137 -8.40 -20.02 -11.59
C PHE A 137 -8.78 -21.45 -11.24
N GLU A 138 -8.20 -22.42 -11.93
CA GLU A 138 -8.27 -23.80 -11.49
C GLU A 138 -7.69 -23.95 -10.08
N ILE A 139 -8.34 -24.78 -9.26
CA ILE A 139 -7.85 -25.07 -7.92
C ILE A 139 -6.49 -25.75 -8.04
N ASP A 140 -5.44 -25.05 -7.71
CA ASP A 140 -4.12 -25.61 -7.63
C ASP A 140 -4.00 -26.53 -6.40
N ARG A 141 -3.90 -27.82 -6.67
CA ARG A 141 -3.72 -28.88 -5.67
C ARG A 141 -2.27 -29.27 -5.46
N SER A 142 -1.31 -28.51 -6.00
CA SER A 142 0.11 -28.78 -5.76
C SER A 142 0.46 -28.59 -4.29
N PRO A 143 1.44 -29.33 -3.75
CA PRO A 143 1.89 -29.21 -2.36
C PRO A 143 2.74 -27.96 -2.14
N SER A 144 2.25 -26.80 -2.49
CA SER A 144 2.94 -25.53 -2.31
C SER A 144 2.75 -25.03 -0.87
N ILE A 145 3.86 -24.69 -0.23
CA ILE A 145 3.91 -24.36 1.19
C ILE A 145 3.46 -22.91 1.44
N VAL A 146 3.68 -21.97 0.52
CA VAL A 146 3.31 -20.57 0.70
C VAL A 146 2.80 -19.96 -0.61
N ARG A 147 1.59 -19.38 -0.55
CA ARG A 147 1.06 -18.53 -1.62
C ARG A 147 0.70 -17.19 -1.05
N LEU A 148 1.45 -16.18 -1.42
CA LEU A 148 1.15 -14.79 -1.12
C LEU A 148 0.54 -14.16 -2.39
N SER A 149 -0.75 -13.93 -2.36
CA SER A 149 -1.49 -13.26 -3.43
C SER A 149 -2.42 -12.22 -2.81
N LEU A 150 -2.66 -11.12 -3.52
CA LEU A 150 -3.66 -10.12 -3.12
C LEU A 150 -5.07 -10.70 -2.97
N ILE A 151 -5.34 -11.89 -3.53
CA ILE A 151 -6.60 -12.63 -3.39
C ILE A 151 -6.75 -13.20 -1.97
N HIS A 152 -5.65 -13.37 -1.23
CA HIS A 152 -5.65 -13.98 0.10
C HIS A 152 -5.44 -12.96 1.22
N ILE A 153 -5.36 -11.68 0.88
CA ILE A 153 -5.24 -10.58 1.87
C ILE A 153 -6.62 -10.14 2.37
#